data_72b4a309fa47fc42d32bc0ae7ae2a485
#
_entry.id   72b4a309fa47fc42d32bc0ae7ae2a485
#
_cell.length_a   1.000
_cell.length_b   1.000
_cell.length_c   1.000
_cell.angle_alpha   90.00
_cell.angle_beta   90.00
_cell.angle_gamma   90.00
#
_symmetry.space_group_name_H-M   'P 1'
#
loop_
_entity.id
_entity.type
_entity.pdbx_description
1 polymer ?
#
loop_
_entity_poly.entity_id
_entity_poly.type
_entity_poly.pdbx_seq_one_letter_code
_entity_poly.pdbx_strand_id
1 'polypeptide(L)'
;SKIARVRKALRGVHADGMLVSALDDIAWTLNLRGTDVHCNPVFVSYLLIASDKVSLFVDEAKLTGEIRAYLQEAGISVYNYNKVEEGLKQYAEYNILLDSNETSYHLWKTVKCQEIISQNSPIPAMKAVKSEAEIAGYRRAMVRDGVAMVKFLKWLLPAVEAGGETEISIDKKLTALRAEQDLFRDISFDTIAGYQEHGAIVHYEASPETDIPLKPEGLLLLDSGAQYQDATTDITRTIALGPVTDEMKHIYT
;
A
#
# COMPACT_ATOMS: atom_id res chain seq x y z
N SER A 1 19.59 -3.43 -11.05
CA SER A 1 18.62 -3.82 -10.01
C SER A 1 18.36 -2.65 -9.06
N LYS A 2 17.26 -2.68 -8.30
CA LYS A 2 16.91 -1.70 -7.27
C LYS A 2 17.99 -1.66 -6.17
N ILE A 3 18.47 -2.82 -5.72
CA ILE A 3 19.56 -2.93 -4.73
C ILE A 3 20.83 -2.21 -5.20
N ALA A 4 21.19 -2.33 -6.48
CA ALA A 4 22.36 -1.62 -7.02
C ALA A 4 22.17 -0.08 -6.99
N ARG A 5 20.95 0.41 -7.21
CA ARG A 5 20.62 1.85 -7.09
C ARG A 5 20.77 2.30 -5.64
N VAL A 6 20.24 1.53 -4.68
CA VAL A 6 20.38 1.82 -3.25
C VAL A 6 21.85 1.87 -2.86
N ARG A 7 22.65 0.85 -3.20
CA ARG A 7 24.10 0.83 -2.94
C ARG A 7 24.83 2.03 -3.54
N LYS A 8 24.41 2.49 -4.73
CA LYS A 8 24.99 3.71 -5.32
C LYS A 8 24.70 4.95 -4.48
N ALA A 9 23.47 5.10 -3.98
CA ALA A 9 23.10 6.21 -3.11
C ALA A 9 23.85 6.18 -1.78
N LEU A 10 24.01 5.00 -1.16
CA LEU A 10 24.77 4.82 0.08
C LEU A 10 26.23 5.25 -0.07
N ARG A 11 26.87 4.89 -1.18
CA ARG A 11 28.24 5.36 -1.46
C ARG A 11 28.36 6.89 -1.54
N GLY A 12 27.30 7.54 -2.03
CA GLY A 12 27.25 9.02 -2.13
C GLY A 12 27.26 9.74 -0.77
N VAL A 13 26.89 9.02 0.30
CA VAL A 13 26.88 9.53 1.68
C VAL A 13 27.87 8.78 2.59
N HIS A 14 28.82 8.07 1.98
CA HIS A 14 29.86 7.29 2.69
C HIS A 14 29.30 6.20 3.63
N ALA A 15 28.11 5.69 3.33
CA ALA A 15 27.54 4.54 4.04
C ALA A 15 27.89 3.23 3.31
N ASP A 16 28.27 2.21 4.08
CA ASP A 16 28.57 0.87 3.61
C ASP A 16 27.32 -0.02 3.60
N GLY A 17 26.28 0.38 4.31
CA GLY A 17 25.01 -0.32 4.37
C GLY A 17 23.91 0.50 5.00
N MET A 18 22.68 -0.05 4.99
CA MET A 18 21.54 0.53 5.66
C MET A 18 20.58 -0.55 6.18
N LEU A 19 19.88 -0.25 7.26
CA LEU A 19 18.71 -0.99 7.70
C LEU A 19 17.47 -0.33 7.09
N VAL A 20 16.62 -1.12 6.43
CA VAL A 20 15.30 -0.71 5.94
C VAL A 20 14.25 -1.33 6.87
N SER A 21 13.43 -0.49 7.50
CA SER A 21 12.36 -0.89 8.42
C SER A 21 10.97 -0.65 7.83
N ALA A 22 10.82 0.32 6.91
CA ALA A 22 9.57 0.61 6.24
C ALA A 22 9.16 -0.56 5.34
N LEU A 23 8.00 -1.16 5.62
CA LEU A 23 7.56 -2.40 4.98
C LEU A 23 7.30 -2.23 3.47
N ASP A 24 6.78 -1.09 3.06
CA ASP A 24 6.54 -0.76 1.66
C ASP A 24 7.84 -0.53 0.88
N ASP A 25 8.86 0.01 1.52
CA ASP A 25 10.21 0.15 0.95
C ASP A 25 10.88 -1.22 0.75
N ILE A 26 10.71 -2.13 1.71
CA ILE A 26 11.17 -3.52 1.59
C ILE A 26 10.46 -4.23 0.44
N ALA A 27 9.12 -4.15 0.42
CA ALA A 27 8.29 -4.76 -0.62
C ALA A 27 8.67 -4.25 -2.02
N TRP A 28 8.87 -2.93 -2.16
CA TRP A 28 9.30 -2.33 -3.43
C TRP A 28 10.72 -2.75 -3.82
N THR A 29 11.66 -2.73 -2.90
CA THR A 29 13.07 -3.05 -3.16
C THR A 29 13.23 -4.50 -3.64
N LEU A 30 12.53 -5.43 -2.99
CA LEU A 30 12.55 -6.86 -3.29
C LEU A 30 11.56 -7.27 -4.38
N ASN A 31 10.66 -6.38 -4.79
CA ASN A 31 9.54 -6.68 -5.68
C ASN A 31 8.67 -7.85 -5.18
N LEU A 32 8.47 -7.91 -3.87
CA LEU A 32 7.62 -8.89 -3.19
C LEU A 32 6.43 -8.20 -2.56
N ARG A 33 5.34 -8.95 -2.41
CA ARG A 33 4.12 -8.49 -1.74
C ARG A 33 3.68 -9.53 -0.72
N GLY A 34 2.94 -9.09 0.29
CA GLY A 34 2.38 -9.94 1.34
C GLY A 34 1.00 -9.48 1.75
N THR A 35 0.46 -10.09 2.81
CA THR A 35 -0.91 -9.87 3.30
C THR A 35 -0.93 -9.67 4.81
N ASP A 36 0.16 -9.19 5.40
CA ASP A 36 0.26 -9.05 6.86
C ASP A 36 -0.48 -7.81 7.39
N VAL A 37 -0.72 -6.82 6.54
CA VAL A 37 -1.38 -5.57 6.91
C VAL A 37 -2.63 -5.39 6.06
N HIS A 38 -3.74 -5.08 6.70
CA HIS A 38 -5.01 -4.84 6.02
C HIS A 38 -4.88 -3.74 4.96
N CYS A 39 -5.44 -3.96 3.78
CA CYS A 39 -5.39 -3.06 2.62
C CYS A 39 -3.99 -2.72 2.08
N ASN A 40 -2.93 -3.18 2.73
CA ASN A 40 -1.56 -2.84 2.35
C ASN A 40 -0.77 -4.11 1.99
N PRO A 41 -0.32 -4.29 0.73
CA PRO A 41 0.28 -5.54 0.26
C PRO A 41 1.75 -5.69 0.69
N VAL A 42 2.01 -5.57 1.97
CA VAL A 42 3.33 -5.67 2.59
C VAL A 42 3.44 -6.88 3.51
N PHE A 43 4.63 -7.18 3.96
CA PHE A 43 4.92 -8.27 4.89
C PHE A 43 5.89 -7.80 5.98
N VAL A 44 5.65 -8.24 7.20
CA VAL A 44 6.46 -7.88 8.37
C VAL A 44 7.86 -8.44 8.22
N SER A 45 8.85 -7.56 8.12
CA SER A 45 10.24 -7.91 7.87
C SER A 45 11.19 -6.75 8.18
N TYR A 46 12.48 -7.04 8.16
CA TYR A 46 13.54 -6.05 8.05
C TYR A 46 14.45 -6.43 6.89
N LEU A 47 15.03 -5.45 6.23
CA LEU A 47 15.98 -5.66 5.14
C LEU A 47 17.26 -4.89 5.45
N LEU A 48 18.39 -5.60 5.49
CA LEU A 48 19.70 -5.02 5.66
C LEU A 48 20.45 -5.12 4.34
N ILE A 49 20.78 -3.97 3.75
CA ILE A 49 21.52 -3.86 2.49
C ILE A 49 22.91 -3.35 2.82
N ALA A 50 23.91 -4.20 2.66
CA ALA A 50 25.32 -3.83 2.78
C ALA A 50 26.00 -3.85 1.40
N SER A 51 27.23 -3.33 1.34
CA SER A 51 28.02 -3.26 0.11
C SER A 51 28.27 -4.64 -0.51
N ASP A 52 28.45 -5.65 0.33
CA ASP A 52 28.83 -7.02 -0.03
C ASP A 52 27.69 -8.04 0.11
N LYS A 53 26.68 -7.78 0.94
CA LYS A 53 25.59 -8.71 1.23
C LYS A 53 24.23 -8.03 1.37
N VAL A 54 23.18 -8.83 1.26
CA VAL A 54 21.80 -8.40 1.53
C VAL A 54 21.15 -9.48 2.41
N SER A 55 20.53 -9.06 3.50
CA SER A 55 19.91 -9.95 4.48
C SER A 55 18.46 -9.56 4.71
N LEU A 56 17.54 -10.48 4.44
CA LEU A 56 16.13 -10.35 4.72
C LEU A 56 15.79 -11.10 6.01
N PHE A 57 15.21 -10.39 6.97
CA PHE A 57 14.71 -10.95 8.23
C PHE A 57 13.20 -11.02 8.18
N VAL A 58 12.65 -12.21 8.11
CA VAL A 58 11.22 -12.47 7.89
C VAL A 58 10.80 -13.77 8.57
N ASP A 59 9.51 -13.93 8.88
CA ASP A 59 9.00 -15.24 9.27
C ASP A 59 9.11 -16.20 8.08
N GLU A 60 9.98 -17.17 8.20
CA GLU A 60 10.28 -18.13 7.14
C GLU A 60 9.11 -19.02 6.74
N ALA A 61 8.09 -19.14 7.58
CA ALA A 61 6.86 -19.86 7.25
C ALA A 61 6.06 -19.22 6.11
N LYS A 62 6.28 -17.93 5.85
CA LYS A 62 5.64 -17.18 4.75
C LYS A 62 6.27 -17.44 3.39
N LEU A 63 7.46 -18.01 3.34
CA LEU A 63 8.23 -18.16 2.11
C LEU A 63 7.91 -19.48 1.43
N THR A 64 7.31 -19.41 0.24
CA THR A 64 7.14 -20.55 -0.65
C THR A 64 8.48 -20.98 -1.25
N GLY A 65 8.54 -22.19 -1.81
CA GLY A 65 9.74 -22.66 -2.53
C GLY A 65 10.14 -21.74 -3.68
N GLU A 66 9.17 -21.19 -4.40
CA GLU A 66 9.39 -20.22 -5.49
C GLU A 66 10.03 -18.92 -4.99
N ILE A 67 9.52 -18.36 -3.90
CA ILE A 67 10.07 -17.13 -3.30
C ILE A 67 11.47 -17.38 -2.77
N ARG A 68 11.73 -18.54 -2.15
CA ARG A 68 13.09 -18.91 -1.68
C ARG A 68 14.07 -18.99 -2.84
N ALA A 69 13.68 -19.61 -3.96
CA ALA A 69 14.52 -19.69 -5.16
C ALA A 69 14.80 -18.29 -5.75
N TYR A 70 13.77 -17.45 -5.84
CA TYR A 70 13.90 -16.06 -6.30
C TYR A 70 14.89 -15.25 -5.44
N LEU A 71 14.78 -15.33 -4.11
CA LEU A 71 15.66 -14.61 -3.19
C LEU A 71 17.11 -15.15 -3.29
N GLN A 72 17.28 -16.46 -3.41
CA GLN A 72 18.59 -17.10 -3.57
C GLN A 72 19.26 -16.67 -4.88
N GLU A 73 18.53 -16.66 -6.00
CA GLU A 73 19.02 -16.19 -7.30
C GLU A 73 19.42 -14.71 -7.26
N ALA A 74 18.67 -13.89 -6.50
CA ALA A 74 18.99 -12.49 -6.28
C ALA A 74 20.17 -12.26 -5.31
N GLY A 75 20.76 -13.30 -4.74
CA GLY A 75 21.86 -13.22 -3.77
C GLY A 75 21.43 -12.65 -2.41
N ILE A 76 20.18 -12.88 -2.01
CA ILE A 76 19.61 -12.39 -0.75
C ILE A 76 19.59 -13.55 0.25
N SER A 77 20.27 -13.36 1.38
CA SER A 77 20.25 -14.31 2.50
C SER A 77 19.00 -14.09 3.35
N VAL A 78 18.32 -15.18 3.70
CA VAL A 78 17.11 -15.13 4.53
C VAL A 78 17.40 -15.60 5.94
N TYR A 79 16.87 -14.89 6.90
CA TYR A 79 16.96 -15.19 8.32
C TYR A 79 15.60 -15.05 8.99
N ASN A 80 15.36 -15.77 10.08
CA ASN A 80 14.16 -15.58 10.87
C ASN A 80 14.06 -14.13 11.36
N TYR A 81 12.83 -13.58 11.37
CA TYR A 81 12.55 -12.20 11.78
C TYR A 81 13.23 -11.80 13.09
N ASN A 82 13.19 -12.68 14.10
CA ASN A 82 13.75 -12.41 15.43
C ASN A 82 15.29 -12.34 15.45
N LYS A 83 15.97 -12.63 14.33
CA LYS A 83 17.43 -12.58 14.20
C LYS A 83 17.96 -11.21 13.76
N VAL A 84 17.10 -10.21 13.57
CA VAL A 84 17.53 -8.87 13.12
C VAL A 84 18.57 -8.24 14.05
N GLU A 85 18.40 -8.37 15.37
CA GLU A 85 19.35 -7.83 16.34
C GLU A 85 20.72 -8.51 16.24
N GLU A 86 20.73 -9.82 16.07
CA GLU A 86 21.96 -10.60 15.88
C GLU A 86 22.63 -10.18 14.55
N GLY A 87 21.84 -10.00 13.50
CA GLY A 87 22.31 -9.48 12.22
C GLY A 87 22.98 -8.12 12.34
N LEU A 88 22.37 -7.18 13.05
CA LEU A 88 22.88 -5.81 13.25
C LEU A 88 24.19 -5.73 14.03
N LYS A 89 24.57 -6.76 14.76
CA LYS A 89 25.83 -6.82 15.51
C LYS A 89 27.04 -7.22 14.65
N GLN A 90 26.86 -7.52 13.36
CA GLN A 90 27.89 -8.05 12.47
C GLN A 90 28.57 -6.98 11.59
N TYR A 91 28.37 -5.70 11.87
CA TYR A 91 28.76 -4.58 11.00
C TYR A 91 29.79 -3.63 11.65
N ALA A 92 30.60 -4.11 12.59
CA ALA A 92 31.54 -3.30 13.36
C ALA A 92 32.48 -2.43 12.51
N GLU A 93 32.85 -2.91 11.32
CA GLU A 93 33.75 -2.23 10.38
C GLU A 93 32.99 -1.37 9.31
N TYR A 94 31.65 -1.24 9.42
CA TYR A 94 30.81 -0.56 8.43
C TYR A 94 30.24 0.75 8.97
N ASN A 95 30.07 1.72 8.08
CA ASN A 95 29.22 2.88 8.33
C ASN A 95 27.79 2.54 7.90
N ILE A 96 26.86 2.54 8.84
CA ILE A 96 25.48 2.12 8.60
C ILE A 96 24.53 3.30 8.63
N LEU A 97 23.79 3.52 7.51
CA LEU A 97 22.70 4.48 7.45
C LEU A 97 21.48 3.94 8.20
N LEU A 98 20.99 4.73 9.14
CA LEU A 98 19.72 4.53 9.82
C LEU A 98 18.86 5.78 9.65
N ASP A 99 17.64 5.58 9.15
CA ASP A 99 16.63 6.64 9.11
C ASP A 99 15.94 6.72 10.47
N SER A 100 16.08 7.85 11.15
CA SER A 100 15.51 8.06 12.49
C SER A 100 13.97 8.12 12.49
N ASN A 101 13.33 8.36 11.34
CA ASN A 101 11.88 8.35 11.21
C ASN A 101 11.31 6.94 11.09
N GLU A 102 12.14 5.97 10.66
CA GLU A 102 11.71 4.60 10.34
C GLU A 102 12.28 3.56 11.31
N THR A 103 13.47 3.83 11.87
CA THR A 103 14.17 2.87 12.72
C THR A 103 13.76 3.04 14.19
N SER A 104 13.28 1.96 14.82
CA SER A 104 12.99 1.99 16.25
C SER A 104 14.25 2.29 17.07
N TYR A 105 14.05 3.00 18.19
CA TYR A 105 15.14 3.34 19.11
C TYR A 105 15.89 2.10 19.63
N HIS A 106 15.18 0.99 19.83
CA HIS A 106 15.77 -0.26 20.25
C HIS A 106 16.78 -0.77 19.21
N LEU A 107 16.42 -0.84 17.94
CA LEU A 107 17.32 -1.26 16.87
C LEU A 107 18.46 -0.28 16.66
N TRP A 108 18.18 1.03 16.77
CA TRP A 108 19.21 2.05 16.71
C TRP A 108 20.34 1.83 17.73
N LYS A 109 19.99 1.46 18.97
CA LYS A 109 20.98 1.13 20.02
C LYS A 109 21.64 -0.23 19.85
N THR A 110 21.01 -1.15 19.15
CA THR A 110 21.48 -2.53 19.00
C THR A 110 22.57 -2.65 17.94
N VAL A 111 22.55 -1.79 16.92
CA VAL A 111 23.51 -1.86 15.82
C VAL A 111 24.94 -1.71 16.33
N LYS A 112 25.82 -2.61 15.88
CA LYS A 112 27.27 -2.54 16.09
C LYS A 112 27.89 -2.18 14.75
N CYS A 113 28.36 -0.94 14.63
CA CYS A 113 28.97 -0.41 13.42
C CYS A 113 30.08 0.59 13.78
N GLN A 114 30.86 1.00 12.79
CA GLN A 114 31.91 2.00 12.97
C GLN A 114 31.27 3.38 13.23
N GLU A 115 30.29 3.75 12.40
CA GLU A 115 29.54 5.01 12.51
C GLU A 115 28.08 4.81 12.10
N ILE A 116 27.15 5.46 12.80
CA ILE A 116 25.76 5.58 12.37
C ILE A 116 25.63 6.88 11.55
N ILE A 117 25.27 6.73 10.28
CA ILE A 117 24.90 7.85 9.41
C ILE A 117 23.41 8.09 9.55
N SER A 118 23.05 9.13 10.31
CA SER A 118 21.64 9.51 10.55
C SER A 118 21.12 10.37 9.40
N GLN A 119 20.44 9.73 8.45
CA GLN A 119 19.84 10.39 7.28
C GLN A 119 18.58 9.67 6.83
N ASN A 120 17.74 10.37 6.08
CA ASN A 120 16.56 9.77 5.47
C ASN A 120 16.94 8.67 4.47
N SER A 121 16.13 7.63 4.43
CA SER A 121 16.26 6.56 3.43
C SER A 121 16.20 7.13 2.01
N PRO A 122 17.08 6.70 1.08
CA PRO A 122 16.98 7.08 -0.32
C PRO A 122 15.86 6.35 -1.08
N ILE A 123 15.25 5.31 -0.50
CA ILE A 123 14.30 4.43 -1.18
C ILE A 123 12.99 5.14 -1.50
N PRO A 124 12.36 5.93 -0.61
CA PRO A 124 11.13 6.63 -0.92
C PRO A 124 11.21 7.51 -2.18
N ALA A 125 12.30 8.25 -2.34
CA ALA A 125 12.51 9.07 -3.54
C ALA A 125 12.68 8.21 -4.80
N MET A 126 13.35 7.06 -4.72
CA MET A 126 13.49 6.13 -5.83
C MET A 126 12.18 5.47 -6.22
N LYS A 127 11.32 5.15 -5.24
CA LYS A 127 9.99 4.56 -5.41
C LYS A 127 9.00 5.57 -5.99
N ALA A 128 9.13 6.85 -5.63
CA ALA A 128 8.28 7.92 -6.14
C ALA A 128 8.38 8.09 -7.65
N VAL A 129 9.56 7.85 -8.24
CA VAL A 129 9.77 7.90 -9.69
C VAL A 129 9.52 6.54 -10.31
N LYS A 130 8.34 6.37 -10.91
CA LYS A 130 7.89 5.10 -11.50
C LYS A 130 8.68 4.74 -12.75
N SER A 131 8.99 3.46 -12.91
CA SER A 131 9.53 2.89 -14.13
C SER A 131 8.47 2.79 -15.24
N GLU A 132 8.90 2.61 -16.50
CA GLU A 132 7.98 2.39 -17.61
C GLU A 132 7.04 1.18 -17.38
N ALA A 133 7.55 0.11 -16.76
CA ALA A 133 6.74 -1.07 -16.42
C ALA A 133 5.66 -0.74 -15.37
N GLU A 134 6.00 0.04 -14.35
CA GLU A 134 5.05 0.50 -13.33
C GLU A 134 3.99 1.43 -13.95
N ILE A 135 4.40 2.40 -14.79
CA ILE A 135 3.49 3.30 -15.50
C ILE A 135 2.51 2.50 -16.38
N ALA A 136 3.01 1.52 -17.13
CA ALA A 136 2.17 0.65 -17.95
C ALA A 136 1.19 -0.18 -17.08
N GLY A 137 1.62 -0.64 -15.92
CA GLY A 137 0.77 -1.30 -14.93
C GLY A 137 -0.36 -0.40 -14.46
N TYR A 138 -0.06 0.83 -14.03
CA TYR A 138 -1.05 1.82 -13.63
C TYR A 138 -2.10 2.09 -14.73
N ARG A 139 -1.66 2.28 -15.98
CA ARG A 139 -2.58 2.52 -17.09
C ARG A 139 -3.56 1.36 -17.28
N ARG A 140 -3.09 0.11 -17.21
CA ARG A 140 -3.97 -1.08 -17.32
C ARG A 140 -4.90 -1.22 -16.12
N ALA A 141 -4.38 -1.02 -14.91
CA ALA A 141 -5.17 -1.11 -13.68
C ALA A 141 -6.29 -0.07 -13.65
N MET A 142 -6.02 1.18 -14.04
CA MET A 142 -7.04 2.23 -14.12
C MET A 142 -8.15 1.92 -15.12
N VAL A 143 -7.86 1.21 -16.21
CA VAL A 143 -8.90 0.75 -17.15
C VAL A 143 -9.77 -0.33 -16.48
N ARG A 144 -9.17 -1.34 -15.84
CA ARG A 144 -9.91 -2.41 -15.14
C ARG A 144 -10.79 -1.84 -14.03
N ASP A 145 -10.22 -0.98 -13.20
CA ASP A 145 -10.94 -0.34 -12.10
C ASP A 145 -12.06 0.58 -12.61
N GLY A 146 -11.78 1.31 -13.70
CA GLY A 146 -12.78 2.12 -14.39
C GLY A 146 -13.97 1.29 -14.92
N VAL A 147 -13.73 0.08 -15.42
CA VAL A 147 -14.80 -0.85 -15.82
C VAL A 147 -15.66 -1.24 -14.63
N ALA A 148 -15.05 -1.58 -13.49
CA ALA A 148 -15.78 -1.90 -12.27
C ALA A 148 -16.63 -0.71 -11.80
N MET A 149 -16.04 0.50 -11.80
CA MET A 149 -16.73 1.74 -11.42
C MET A 149 -17.90 2.06 -12.35
N VAL A 150 -17.74 1.93 -13.66
CA VAL A 150 -18.83 2.17 -14.63
C VAL A 150 -19.96 1.17 -14.46
N LYS A 151 -19.65 -0.12 -14.26
CA LYS A 151 -20.65 -1.14 -13.94
C LYS A 151 -21.42 -0.79 -12.66
N PHE A 152 -20.70 -0.34 -11.63
CA PHE A 152 -21.27 0.08 -10.36
C PHE A 152 -22.20 1.29 -10.53
N LEU A 153 -21.75 2.36 -11.19
CA LEU A 153 -22.55 3.57 -11.41
C LEU A 153 -23.82 3.29 -12.22
N LYS A 154 -23.71 2.41 -13.21
CA LYS A 154 -24.89 1.96 -13.98
C LYS A 154 -25.91 1.21 -13.13
N TRP A 155 -25.45 0.45 -12.16
CA TRP A 155 -26.29 -0.35 -11.25
C TRP A 155 -26.88 0.51 -10.13
N LEU A 156 -26.13 1.49 -9.60
CA LEU A 156 -26.43 2.20 -8.36
C LEU A 156 -27.78 2.91 -8.35
N LEU A 157 -28.05 3.78 -9.32
CA LEU A 157 -29.27 4.59 -9.31
C LEU A 157 -30.55 3.75 -9.40
N PRO A 158 -30.69 2.78 -10.32
CA PRO A 158 -31.84 1.88 -10.33
C PRO A 158 -31.99 1.05 -9.06
N ALA A 159 -30.87 0.64 -8.43
CA ALA A 159 -30.90 -0.13 -7.19
C ALA A 159 -31.41 0.73 -6.02
N VAL A 160 -30.96 1.98 -5.91
CA VAL A 160 -31.44 2.92 -4.89
C VAL A 160 -32.93 3.24 -5.08
N GLU A 161 -33.38 3.44 -6.32
CA GLU A 161 -34.80 3.64 -6.63
C GLU A 161 -35.67 2.43 -6.25
N ALA A 162 -35.18 1.23 -6.44
CA ALA A 162 -35.85 -0.01 -6.02
C ALA A 162 -35.90 -0.17 -4.51
N GLY A 163 -35.00 0.47 -3.76
CA GLY A 163 -34.90 0.44 -2.30
C GLY A 163 -34.16 -0.78 -1.77
N GLY A 164 -33.75 -0.69 -0.52
CA GLY A 164 -33.06 -1.77 0.20
C GLY A 164 -31.54 -1.69 0.20
N GLU A 165 -30.95 -0.77 -0.55
CA GLU A 165 -29.51 -0.55 -0.53
C GLU A 165 -29.10 0.34 0.67
N THR A 166 -27.93 0.06 1.25
CA THR A 166 -27.33 0.79 2.35
C THR A 166 -25.88 1.15 2.02
N GLU A 167 -25.22 1.96 2.84
CA GLU A 167 -23.80 2.29 2.69
C GLU A 167 -22.93 1.04 2.63
N ILE A 168 -23.19 0.07 3.52
CA ILE A 168 -22.44 -1.21 3.54
C ILE A 168 -22.78 -2.07 2.31
N SER A 169 -24.03 -2.10 1.87
CA SER A 169 -24.42 -2.94 0.73
C SER A 169 -23.79 -2.47 -0.58
N ILE A 170 -23.69 -1.17 -0.79
CA ILE A 170 -23.07 -0.61 -2.00
C ILE A 170 -21.54 -0.77 -1.99
N ASP A 171 -20.88 -0.69 -0.83
CA ASP A 171 -19.47 -1.05 -0.70
C ASP A 171 -19.22 -2.50 -1.12
N LYS A 172 -19.98 -3.44 -0.55
CA LYS A 172 -19.89 -4.87 -0.94
C LYS A 172 -20.11 -5.08 -2.44
N LYS A 173 -21.05 -4.35 -3.04
CA LYS A 173 -21.32 -4.43 -4.47
C LYS A 173 -20.13 -3.95 -5.31
N LEU A 174 -19.56 -2.81 -4.96
CA LEU A 174 -18.40 -2.26 -5.67
C LEU A 174 -17.18 -3.17 -5.54
N THR A 175 -16.91 -3.65 -4.33
CA THR A 175 -15.82 -4.61 -4.07
C THR A 175 -15.98 -5.89 -4.89
N ALA A 176 -17.20 -6.43 -4.98
CA ALA A 176 -17.48 -7.61 -5.82
C ALA A 176 -17.21 -7.35 -7.31
N LEU A 177 -17.57 -6.17 -7.84
CA LEU A 177 -17.32 -5.79 -9.24
C LEU A 177 -15.82 -5.61 -9.52
N ARG A 178 -15.05 -5.14 -8.54
CA ARG A 178 -13.60 -5.07 -8.62
C ARG A 178 -12.97 -6.46 -8.59
N ALA A 179 -13.51 -7.36 -7.77
CA ALA A 179 -13.03 -8.75 -7.69
C ALA A 179 -13.24 -9.55 -8.98
N GLU A 180 -14.15 -9.12 -9.85
CA GLU A 180 -14.32 -9.69 -11.21
C GLU A 180 -13.17 -9.32 -12.16
N GLN A 181 -12.36 -8.32 -11.81
CA GLN A 181 -11.31 -7.81 -12.70
C GLN A 181 -10.02 -8.63 -12.56
N ASP A 182 -9.33 -8.80 -13.68
CA ASP A 182 -8.04 -9.49 -13.71
C ASP A 182 -7.04 -8.82 -12.76
N LEU A 183 -6.22 -9.64 -12.10
CA LEU A 183 -5.14 -9.22 -11.20
C LEU A 183 -5.61 -8.52 -9.91
N PHE A 184 -6.91 -8.48 -9.61
CA PHE A 184 -7.41 -8.00 -8.33
C PHE A 184 -6.85 -8.85 -7.19
N ARG A 185 -6.45 -8.18 -6.10
CA ARG A 185 -5.94 -8.81 -4.88
C ARG A 185 -6.77 -8.48 -3.66
N ASP A 186 -7.08 -7.21 -3.45
CA ASP A 186 -7.84 -6.72 -2.30
C ASP A 186 -8.33 -5.28 -2.57
N ILE A 187 -9.05 -4.68 -1.63
CA ILE A 187 -9.28 -3.24 -1.57
C ILE A 187 -7.99 -2.52 -1.16
N SER A 188 -7.82 -1.27 -1.59
CA SER A 188 -6.64 -0.47 -1.24
C SER A 188 -6.78 0.30 0.07
N PHE A 189 -8.01 0.54 0.49
CA PHE A 189 -8.42 1.09 1.78
C PHE A 189 -9.89 0.78 2.03
N ASP A 190 -10.34 0.88 3.28
CA ASP A 190 -11.75 0.66 3.62
C ASP A 190 -12.61 1.70 2.92
N THR A 191 -13.63 1.25 2.18
CA THR A 191 -14.46 2.11 1.34
C THR A 191 -15.18 3.16 2.18
N ILE A 192 -15.07 4.41 1.77
CA ILE A 192 -15.87 5.50 2.31
C ILE A 192 -17.13 5.61 1.46
N ALA A 193 -18.26 5.18 2.00
CA ALA A 193 -19.57 5.31 1.39
C ALA A 193 -20.45 6.18 2.27
N GLY A 194 -20.20 7.50 2.25
CA GLY A 194 -20.86 8.46 3.13
C GLY A 194 -22.09 9.07 2.47
N TYR A 195 -23.29 8.66 2.88
CA TYR A 195 -24.53 9.21 2.42
C TYR A 195 -24.96 10.43 3.24
N GLN A 196 -25.28 11.53 2.58
CA GLN A 196 -25.71 12.81 3.18
C GLN A 196 -24.73 13.29 4.27
N GLU A 197 -25.15 13.41 5.52
CA GLU A 197 -24.33 13.88 6.66
C GLU A 197 -23.08 13.04 6.91
N HIS A 198 -23.09 11.75 6.64
CA HIS A 198 -21.92 10.87 6.76
C HIS A 198 -20.81 11.26 5.79
N GLY A 199 -21.13 11.85 4.64
CA GLY A 199 -20.14 12.37 3.71
C GLY A 199 -19.32 13.55 4.24
N ALA A 200 -19.75 14.19 5.32
CA ALA A 200 -19.00 15.25 5.99
C ALA A 200 -17.95 14.73 7.00
N ILE A 201 -17.98 13.44 7.30
CA ILE A 201 -17.04 12.80 8.25
C ILE A 201 -15.84 12.33 7.44
N VAL A 202 -14.67 12.93 7.72
CA VAL A 202 -13.41 12.54 7.05
C VAL A 202 -13.06 11.10 7.39
N HIS A 203 -12.74 10.28 6.38
CA HIS A 203 -12.46 8.85 6.51
C HIS A 203 -13.60 8.06 7.16
N TYR A 204 -14.86 8.43 6.86
CA TYR A 204 -16.02 7.69 7.36
C TYR A 204 -16.00 6.24 6.88
N GLU A 205 -16.22 5.33 7.82
CA GLU A 205 -16.40 3.91 7.56
C GLU A 205 -17.75 3.49 8.18
N ALA A 206 -18.64 2.95 7.36
CA ALA A 206 -19.92 2.45 7.83
C ALA A 206 -19.75 1.17 8.65
N SER A 207 -20.30 1.16 9.87
CA SER A 207 -20.41 -0.04 10.70
C SER A 207 -21.86 -0.52 10.75
N PRO A 208 -22.11 -1.76 11.22
CA PRO A 208 -23.50 -2.22 11.39
C PRO A 208 -24.38 -1.29 12.24
N GLU A 209 -23.78 -0.52 13.14
CA GLU A 209 -24.48 0.43 14.03
C GLU A 209 -24.75 1.78 13.36
N THR A 210 -23.92 2.16 12.37
CA THR A 210 -24.02 3.46 11.69
C THR A 210 -24.60 3.36 10.29
N ASP A 211 -24.71 2.15 9.73
CA ASP A 211 -25.21 1.88 8.39
C ASP A 211 -26.62 2.44 8.18
N ILE A 212 -26.79 3.24 7.15
CA ILE A 212 -28.08 3.86 6.84
C ILE A 212 -28.56 3.48 5.44
N PRO A 213 -29.90 3.38 5.24
CA PRO A 213 -30.47 3.12 3.92
C PRO A 213 -30.31 4.32 3.00
N LEU A 214 -29.93 4.05 1.74
CA LEU A 214 -29.90 5.04 0.68
C LEU A 214 -31.30 5.29 0.15
N LYS A 215 -31.56 6.56 -0.18
CA LYS A 215 -32.82 7.00 -0.80
C LYS A 215 -32.53 7.72 -2.10
N PRO A 216 -33.51 7.82 -3.04
CA PRO A 216 -33.34 8.52 -4.31
C PRO A 216 -33.39 10.05 -4.12
N GLU A 217 -32.53 10.56 -3.24
CA GLU A 217 -32.38 11.97 -2.89
C GLU A 217 -30.97 12.25 -2.33
N GLY A 218 -30.52 13.49 -2.39
CA GLY A 218 -29.27 13.93 -1.76
C GLY A 218 -28.01 13.45 -2.48
N LEU A 219 -26.90 13.52 -1.75
CA LEU A 219 -25.56 13.22 -2.24
C LEU A 219 -24.94 12.01 -1.52
N LEU A 220 -24.23 11.20 -2.29
CA LEU A 220 -23.38 10.14 -1.82
C LEU A 220 -21.92 10.51 -2.13
N LEU A 221 -21.07 10.57 -1.10
CA LEU A 221 -19.62 10.60 -1.25
C LEU A 221 -19.12 9.15 -1.27
N LEU A 222 -18.56 8.73 -2.38
CA LEU A 222 -17.98 7.39 -2.54
C LEU A 222 -16.50 7.50 -2.85
N ASP A 223 -15.68 7.03 -1.92
CA ASP A 223 -14.23 6.97 -2.05
C ASP A 223 -13.76 5.54 -1.83
N SER A 224 -13.03 5.00 -2.78
CA SER A 224 -12.71 3.57 -2.80
C SER A 224 -11.56 3.27 -3.74
N GLY A 225 -10.94 2.12 -3.55
CA GLY A 225 -9.85 1.70 -4.43
C GLY A 225 -9.56 0.22 -4.33
N ALA A 226 -8.63 -0.24 -5.15
CA ALA A 226 -8.20 -1.63 -5.21
C ALA A 226 -6.69 -1.77 -5.28
N GLN A 227 -6.20 -2.86 -4.70
CA GLN A 227 -4.87 -3.41 -4.93
C GLN A 227 -4.96 -4.39 -6.11
N TYR A 228 -4.39 -4.02 -7.23
CA TYR A 228 -4.10 -4.95 -8.32
C TYR A 228 -2.64 -5.40 -8.24
N GLN A 229 -2.32 -6.54 -8.83
CA GLN A 229 -0.94 -7.03 -8.82
C GLN A 229 0.05 -6.03 -9.45
N ASP A 230 -0.42 -5.20 -10.37
CA ASP A 230 0.39 -4.26 -11.16
C ASP A 230 0.17 -2.78 -10.84
N ALA A 231 -0.79 -2.42 -9.95
CA ALA A 231 -0.96 -1.06 -9.43
C ALA A 231 -1.98 -0.98 -8.30
N THR A 232 -2.00 0.15 -7.62
CA THR A 232 -3.02 0.54 -6.63
C THR A 232 -3.90 1.63 -7.24
N THR A 233 -5.23 1.53 -7.03
CA THR A 233 -6.18 2.57 -7.43
C THR A 233 -6.81 3.25 -6.23
N ASP A 234 -7.27 4.47 -6.45
CA ASP A 234 -7.93 5.35 -5.49
C ASP A 234 -8.83 6.30 -6.30
N ILE A 235 -10.14 6.20 -6.13
CA ILE A 235 -11.14 6.92 -6.93
C ILE A 235 -12.24 7.45 -6.02
N THR A 236 -12.40 8.77 -6.00
CA THR A 236 -13.51 9.43 -5.30
C THR A 236 -14.55 9.95 -6.29
N ARG A 237 -15.84 9.82 -5.95
CA ARG A 237 -16.98 10.42 -6.64
C ARG A 237 -18.01 10.94 -5.66
N THR A 238 -18.51 12.16 -5.92
CA THR A 238 -19.72 12.67 -5.29
C THR A 238 -20.88 12.47 -6.27
N ILE A 239 -21.87 11.68 -5.86
CA ILE A 239 -22.93 11.18 -6.73
C ILE A 239 -24.26 11.71 -6.23
N ALA A 240 -25.01 12.38 -7.10
CA ALA A 240 -26.42 12.71 -6.82
C ALA A 240 -27.28 11.45 -6.95
N LEU A 241 -27.93 11.04 -5.88
CA LEU A 241 -28.85 9.89 -5.87
C LEU A 241 -30.26 10.27 -6.31
N GLY A 242 -30.55 11.57 -6.49
CA GLY A 242 -31.83 12.12 -6.95
C GLY A 242 -31.71 13.62 -7.11
N PRO A 243 -32.84 14.37 -7.01
CA PRO A 243 -32.84 15.82 -7.10
C PRO A 243 -31.89 16.46 -6.09
N VAL A 244 -31.11 17.44 -6.52
CA VAL A 244 -30.19 18.22 -5.69
C VAL A 244 -30.58 19.69 -5.70
N THR A 245 -30.34 20.41 -4.60
CA THR A 245 -30.64 21.84 -4.46
C THR A 245 -29.66 22.69 -5.27
N ASP A 246 -30.04 23.94 -5.54
CA ASP A 246 -29.15 24.89 -6.19
C ASP A 246 -27.96 25.27 -5.29
N GLU A 247 -28.13 25.24 -3.97
CA GLU A 247 -27.04 25.38 -3.01
C GLU A 247 -26.02 24.24 -3.13
N MET A 248 -26.45 22.98 -3.20
CA MET A 248 -25.56 21.84 -3.42
C MET A 248 -24.78 21.98 -4.72
N LYS A 249 -25.43 22.41 -5.80
CA LYS A 249 -24.76 22.65 -7.10
C LYS A 249 -23.72 23.76 -6.96
N HIS A 250 -24.08 24.86 -6.29
CA HIS A 250 -23.19 26.01 -6.12
C HIS A 250 -21.92 25.67 -5.30
N ILE A 251 -22.11 24.88 -4.22
CA ILE A 251 -20.95 24.49 -3.36
C ILE A 251 -20.06 23.48 -4.08
N TYR A 252 -20.64 22.58 -4.90
CA TYR A 252 -19.88 21.57 -5.62
C TYR A 252 -19.02 22.13 -6.76
N THR A 253 -19.45 23.21 -7.43
CA THR A 253 -18.76 23.83 -8.57
C THR A 253 -17.84 24.96 -8.13
#